data_c2481bba7578c47b4852e8f2fca0dffd
#
_entry.id   c2481bba7578c47b4852e8f2fca0dffd
#
_cell.length_a   1.000
_cell.length_b   1.000
_cell.length_c   1.000
_cell.angle_alpha   90.00
_cell.angle_beta   90.00
_cell.angle_gamma   90.00
#
_symmetry.space_group_name_H-M   'P 1'
#
loop_
_entity.id
_entity.type
_entity.pdbx_description
1 polymer ?
#
loop_
_entity_poly.entity_id
_entity_poly.type
_entity_poly.pdbx_seq_one_letter_code
_entity_poly.pdbx_strand_id
1 'polypeptide(L)'
;MIAKKTMCALAATILLPLAAAADGNPELGKMKSQTCTACHGDDGRGIAPIYPVLAGQHADYLALALKQYRSGERSNAIMAPMAGPLSDDDIADLAAFYASLDGLNTPTR
;
A
#
# COMPACT_ATOMS: atom_id res chain seq x y z
N MET A 1 8.72 60.23 -31.80
CA MET A 1 8.37 59.63 -30.50
C MET A 1 8.26 58.13 -30.69
N ILE A 2 9.23 57.35 -30.19
CA ILE A 2 9.22 55.89 -30.30
C ILE A 2 8.56 55.36 -29.02
N ALA A 3 7.34 54.80 -29.12
CA ALA A 3 6.64 54.20 -28.02
C ALA A 3 7.31 52.84 -27.68
N LYS A 4 7.96 52.76 -26.56
CA LYS A 4 8.47 51.49 -26.03
C LYS A 4 7.28 50.63 -25.54
N LYS A 5 6.91 49.61 -26.32
CA LYS A 5 5.96 48.62 -25.89
C LYS A 5 6.66 47.69 -24.86
N THR A 6 6.32 47.89 -23.60
CA THR A 6 6.75 46.98 -22.53
C THR A 6 5.95 45.69 -22.65
N MET A 7 6.59 44.65 -23.10
CA MET A 7 5.99 43.30 -23.19
C MET A 7 6.11 42.66 -21.81
N CYS A 8 4.99 42.65 -21.06
CA CYS A 8 4.88 41.85 -19.83
C CYS A 8 4.83 40.38 -20.22
N ALA A 9 5.92 39.68 -19.98
CA ALA A 9 5.92 38.20 -20.06
C ALA A 9 5.20 37.66 -18.84
N LEU A 10 3.97 37.12 -19.01
CA LEU A 10 3.30 36.33 -18.01
C LEU A 10 4.03 34.99 -17.92
N ALA A 11 4.79 34.78 -16.85
CA ALA A 11 5.30 33.45 -16.52
C ALA A 11 4.13 32.61 -16.02
N ALA A 12 3.64 31.67 -16.84
CA ALA A 12 2.67 30.68 -16.42
C ALA A 12 3.39 29.68 -15.53
N THR A 13 3.15 29.75 -14.21
CA THR A 13 3.60 28.74 -13.27
C THR A 13 2.74 27.50 -13.45
N ILE A 14 3.27 26.50 -14.12
CA ILE A 14 2.61 25.19 -14.23
C ILE A 14 2.77 24.50 -12.89
N LEU A 15 1.75 24.52 -12.05
CA LEU A 15 1.65 23.63 -10.89
C LEU A 15 1.38 22.23 -11.43
N LEU A 16 2.43 21.41 -11.46
CA LEU A 16 2.27 19.96 -11.64
C LEU A 16 1.53 19.42 -10.41
N PRO A 17 0.40 18.70 -10.58
CA PRO A 17 -0.24 18.05 -9.44
C PRO A 17 0.75 17.06 -8.86
N LEU A 18 1.04 17.17 -7.56
CA LEU A 18 1.71 16.13 -6.81
C LEU A 18 0.80 14.90 -6.93
N ALA A 19 1.25 13.89 -7.68
CA ALA A 19 0.54 12.60 -7.70
C ALA A 19 0.57 12.06 -6.27
N ALA A 20 -0.56 12.15 -5.55
CA ALA A 20 -0.76 11.40 -4.33
C ALA A 20 -0.52 9.93 -4.68
N ALA A 21 0.30 9.21 -3.89
CA ALA A 21 0.43 7.77 -4.03
C ALA A 21 -1.01 7.21 -4.02
N ALA A 22 -1.40 6.51 -5.11
CA ALA A 22 -2.73 5.95 -5.21
C ALA A 22 -2.92 4.99 -4.04
N ASP A 23 -3.96 5.21 -3.23
CA ASP A 23 -4.36 4.27 -2.21
C ASP A 23 -4.72 2.96 -2.90
N GLY A 24 -4.38 1.82 -2.26
CA GLY A 24 -4.69 0.51 -2.80
C GLY A 24 -6.20 0.27 -2.87
N ASN A 25 -6.62 -0.62 -3.76
CA ASN A 25 -8.01 -1.04 -3.90
C ASN A 25 -8.27 -2.31 -3.08
N PRO A 26 -9.14 -2.27 -2.06
CA PRO A 26 -9.40 -3.42 -1.20
C PRO A 26 -10.10 -4.58 -1.94
N GLU A 27 -10.90 -4.32 -2.97
CA GLU A 27 -11.56 -5.38 -3.75
C GLU A 27 -10.55 -6.13 -4.61
N LEU A 28 -9.63 -5.41 -5.25
CA LEU A 28 -8.51 -6.04 -5.96
C LEU A 28 -7.59 -6.78 -4.99
N GLY A 29 -7.35 -6.23 -3.82
CA GLY A 29 -6.58 -6.87 -2.76
C GLY A 29 -7.20 -8.19 -2.31
N LYS A 30 -8.52 -8.25 -2.18
CA LYS A 30 -9.25 -9.50 -1.89
C LYS A 30 -9.00 -10.56 -2.96
N MET A 31 -9.05 -10.18 -4.23
CA MET A 31 -8.78 -11.11 -5.33
C MET A 31 -7.32 -11.61 -5.33
N LYS A 32 -6.39 -10.76 -4.94
CA LYS A 32 -4.95 -11.07 -4.87
C LYS A 32 -4.54 -11.85 -3.63
N SER A 33 -5.41 -11.92 -2.61
CA SER A 33 -5.09 -12.50 -1.29
C SER A 33 -5.17 -14.01 -1.21
N GLN A 34 -5.52 -14.72 -2.27
CA GLN A 34 -5.79 -16.18 -2.24
C GLN A 34 -4.63 -16.99 -1.65
N THR A 35 -3.39 -16.66 -1.99
CA THR A 35 -2.21 -17.33 -1.43
C THR A 35 -1.94 -16.95 0.03
N CYS A 36 -2.41 -15.80 0.46
CA CYS A 36 -2.26 -15.28 1.82
C CYS A 36 -3.24 -15.94 2.79
N THR A 37 -4.46 -16.22 2.32
CA THR A 37 -5.55 -16.77 3.15
C THR A 37 -5.25 -18.17 3.68
N ALA A 38 -4.40 -18.93 3.02
CA ALA A 38 -3.99 -20.27 3.47
C ALA A 38 -3.38 -20.26 4.89
N CYS A 39 -2.71 -19.18 5.27
CA CYS A 39 -2.08 -19.01 6.57
C CYS A 39 -2.76 -17.92 7.41
N HIS A 40 -3.06 -16.77 6.80
CA HIS A 40 -3.63 -15.63 7.50
C HIS A 40 -5.16 -15.69 7.67
N GLY A 41 -5.82 -16.67 7.04
CA GLY A 41 -7.27 -16.87 7.07
C GLY A 41 -8.03 -15.95 6.11
N ASP A 42 -9.26 -16.34 5.76
CA ASP A 42 -10.13 -15.53 4.90
C ASP A 42 -10.54 -14.21 5.55
N ASP A 43 -10.58 -14.19 6.88
CA ASP A 43 -10.87 -13.01 7.70
C ASP A 43 -9.62 -12.21 8.11
N GLY A 44 -8.43 -12.66 7.72
CA GLY A 44 -7.16 -12.02 8.06
C GLY A 44 -6.73 -12.14 9.52
N ARG A 45 -7.34 -13.07 10.29
CA ARG A 45 -7.06 -13.24 11.73
C ARG A 45 -6.07 -14.36 12.05
N GLY A 46 -5.58 -15.05 11.01
CA GLY A 46 -4.69 -16.19 11.16
C GLY A 46 -5.44 -17.49 11.45
N ILE A 47 -5.03 -18.58 10.80
CA ILE A 47 -5.61 -19.91 11.06
C ILE A 47 -4.98 -20.61 12.27
N ALA A 48 -3.86 -20.10 12.76
CA ALA A 48 -3.15 -20.58 13.93
C ALA A 48 -2.36 -19.43 14.57
N PRO A 49 -1.98 -19.53 15.87
CA PRO A 49 -1.30 -18.44 16.60
C PRO A 49 0.04 -17.98 16.00
N ILE A 50 0.72 -18.85 15.23
CA ILE A 50 1.99 -18.49 14.58
C ILE A 50 1.82 -17.55 13.40
N TYR A 51 0.62 -17.45 12.84
CA TYR A 51 0.31 -16.55 11.73
C TYR A 51 -0.29 -15.26 12.28
N PRO A 52 0.37 -14.11 12.06
CA PRO A 52 -0.09 -12.87 12.67
C PRO A 52 -1.43 -12.41 12.08
N VAL A 53 -2.21 -11.72 12.92
CA VAL A 53 -3.43 -11.05 12.53
C VAL A 53 -3.07 -9.86 11.64
N LEU A 54 -3.66 -9.80 10.46
CA LEU A 54 -3.51 -8.70 9.50
C LEU A 54 -4.75 -7.80 9.48
N ALA A 55 -5.91 -8.37 9.78
CA ALA A 55 -7.19 -7.67 9.77
C ALA A 55 -7.19 -6.46 10.69
N GLY A 56 -7.57 -5.29 10.17
CA GLY A 56 -7.65 -4.05 10.92
C GLY A 56 -6.31 -3.37 11.18
N GLN A 57 -5.20 -3.90 10.65
CA GLN A 57 -3.90 -3.22 10.72
C GLN A 57 -3.88 -2.03 9.77
N HIS A 58 -3.05 -1.03 10.06
CA HIS A 58 -2.88 0.14 9.18
C HIS A 58 -2.31 -0.28 7.82
N ALA A 59 -2.92 0.21 6.74
CA ALA A 59 -2.52 -0.14 5.38
C ALA A 59 -1.08 0.26 5.06
N ASP A 60 -0.63 1.42 5.52
CA ASP A 60 0.76 1.87 5.34
C ASP A 60 1.78 0.97 6.04
N TYR A 61 1.44 0.46 7.23
CA TYR A 61 2.28 -0.51 7.94
C TYR A 61 2.33 -1.86 7.22
N LEU A 62 1.19 -2.36 6.75
CA LEU A 62 1.13 -3.60 5.97
C LEU A 62 1.94 -3.49 4.68
N ALA A 63 1.81 -2.37 3.97
CA ALA A 63 2.58 -2.13 2.76
C ALA A 63 4.09 -2.07 3.04
N LEU A 64 4.49 -1.38 4.11
CA LEU A 64 5.89 -1.34 4.54
C LEU A 64 6.42 -2.74 4.85
N ALA A 65 5.69 -3.53 5.62
CA ALA A 65 6.10 -4.89 5.98
C ALA A 65 6.27 -5.79 4.74
N LEU A 66 5.33 -5.76 3.80
CA LEU A 66 5.44 -6.51 2.55
C LEU A 66 6.65 -6.08 1.70
N LYS A 67 6.91 -4.79 1.60
CA LYS A 67 8.10 -4.26 0.91
C LYS A 67 9.39 -4.71 1.57
N GLN A 68 9.44 -4.74 2.90
CA GLN A 68 10.60 -5.20 3.66
C GLN A 68 10.85 -6.70 3.51
N TYR A 69 9.80 -7.51 3.47
CA TYR A 69 9.94 -8.93 3.15
C TYR A 69 10.42 -9.15 1.72
N ARG A 70 9.91 -8.39 0.77
CA ARG A 70 10.32 -8.44 -0.63
C ARG A 70 11.79 -8.05 -0.83
N SER A 71 12.26 -7.02 -0.14
CA SER A 71 13.64 -6.52 -0.23
C SER A 71 14.64 -7.32 0.59
N GLY A 72 14.17 -8.11 1.55
CA GLY A 72 15.02 -8.84 2.50
C GLY A 72 15.41 -8.02 3.74
N GLU A 73 14.96 -6.79 3.90
CA GLU A 73 15.18 -6.00 5.13
C GLU A 73 14.54 -6.65 6.35
N ARG A 74 13.39 -7.31 6.15
CA ARG A 74 12.72 -8.12 7.16
C ARG A 74 12.88 -9.57 6.78
N SER A 75 13.61 -10.34 7.59
CA SER A 75 13.90 -11.74 7.31
C SER A 75 12.78 -12.65 7.79
N ASN A 76 12.22 -13.44 6.88
CA ASN A 76 11.26 -14.50 7.19
C ASN A 76 11.23 -15.52 6.06
N ALA A 77 11.50 -16.78 6.37
CA ALA A 77 11.60 -17.84 5.36
C ALA A 77 10.28 -18.12 4.63
N ILE A 78 9.13 -17.81 5.26
CA ILE A 78 7.80 -18.01 4.67
C ILE A 78 7.37 -16.77 3.90
N MET A 79 7.48 -15.60 4.51
CA MET A 79 6.97 -14.36 3.91
C MET A 79 7.86 -13.82 2.78
N ALA A 80 9.15 -14.06 2.77
CA ALA A 80 10.03 -13.61 1.70
C ALA A 80 9.61 -14.14 0.31
N PRO A 81 9.37 -15.46 0.12
CA PRO A 81 8.87 -15.95 -1.16
C PRO A 81 7.44 -15.54 -1.47
N MET A 82 6.61 -15.25 -0.46
CA MET A 82 5.23 -14.75 -0.67
C MET A 82 5.24 -13.30 -1.17
N ALA A 83 6.09 -12.45 -0.63
CA ALA A 83 6.18 -11.04 -0.99
C ALA A 83 7.02 -10.78 -2.24
N GLY A 84 7.98 -11.65 -2.55
CA GLY A 84 8.93 -11.48 -3.65
C GLY A 84 8.29 -11.16 -5.01
N PRO A 85 7.24 -11.90 -5.44
CA PRO A 85 6.58 -11.67 -6.72
C PRO A 85 5.66 -10.45 -6.78
N LEU A 86 5.37 -9.79 -5.65
CA LEU A 86 4.40 -8.71 -5.59
C LEU A 86 4.94 -7.42 -6.20
N SER A 87 4.14 -6.76 -7.04
CA SER A 87 4.37 -5.38 -7.47
C SER A 87 4.01 -4.39 -6.35
N ASP A 88 4.39 -3.12 -6.52
CA ASP A 88 3.95 -2.07 -5.60
C ASP A 88 2.43 -1.90 -5.57
N ASP A 89 1.76 -2.05 -6.73
CA ASP A 89 0.30 -2.02 -6.81
C ASP A 89 -0.34 -3.22 -6.09
N ASP A 90 0.23 -4.42 -6.25
CA ASP A 90 -0.24 -5.60 -5.51
C ASP A 90 -0.13 -5.40 -3.99
N ILE A 91 0.99 -4.85 -3.54
CA ILE A 91 1.22 -4.55 -2.13
C ILE A 91 0.21 -3.52 -1.62
N ALA A 92 -0.04 -2.45 -2.37
CA ALA A 92 -1.01 -1.43 -1.99
C ALA A 92 -2.43 -2.01 -1.89
N ASP A 93 -2.85 -2.82 -2.85
CA ASP A 93 -4.17 -3.44 -2.87
C ASP A 93 -4.36 -4.45 -1.73
N LEU A 94 -3.37 -5.32 -1.50
CA LEU A 94 -3.39 -6.26 -0.38
C LEU A 94 -3.42 -5.56 0.96
N ALA A 95 -2.62 -4.51 1.13
CA ALA A 95 -2.60 -3.71 2.35
C ALA A 95 -3.96 -3.04 2.60
N ALA A 96 -4.59 -2.47 1.57
CA ALA A 96 -5.91 -1.88 1.66
C ALA A 96 -6.98 -2.91 2.04
N PHE A 97 -6.91 -4.11 1.46
CA PHE A 97 -7.84 -5.20 1.77
C PHE A 97 -7.78 -5.59 3.24
N TYR A 98 -6.61 -5.98 3.74
CA TYR A 98 -6.47 -6.41 5.12
C TYR A 98 -6.75 -5.30 6.13
N ALA A 99 -6.39 -4.04 5.83
CA ALA A 99 -6.72 -2.91 6.67
C ALA A 99 -8.23 -2.67 6.78
N SER A 100 -9.00 -3.03 5.75
CA SER A 100 -10.46 -2.88 5.73
C SER A 100 -11.22 -3.93 6.53
N LEU A 101 -10.58 -5.03 6.88
CA LEU A 101 -11.21 -6.12 7.63
C LEU A 101 -11.34 -5.78 9.11
N ASP A 102 -12.43 -6.27 9.71
CA ASP A 102 -12.62 -6.16 11.16
C ASP A 102 -11.65 -7.10 11.90
N GLY A 103 -10.87 -6.56 12.81
CA GLY A 103 -9.83 -7.34 13.50
C GLY A 103 -9.14 -6.56 14.60
N LEU A 104 -7.90 -6.14 14.36
CA LEU A 104 -7.13 -5.37 15.33
C LEU A 104 -7.78 -4.01 15.62
N ASN A 105 -7.80 -3.63 16.89
CA ASN A 105 -8.26 -2.31 17.31
C ASN A 105 -7.08 -1.34 17.25
N THR A 106 -6.87 -0.73 16.10
CA THR A 106 -5.79 0.24 15.87
C THR A 106 -6.30 1.66 16.05
N PRO A 107 -5.51 2.57 16.68
CA PRO A 107 -5.89 3.96 16.77
C PRO A 107 -6.04 4.60 15.39
N THR A 108 -7.02 5.48 15.24
CA THR A 108 -7.13 6.32 14.05
C THR A 108 -5.97 7.32 14.00
N ARG A 109 -5.43 7.55 12.81
CA ARG A 109 -4.38 8.54 12.54
C ARG A 109 -4.97 9.82 11.99
#